data_c3bb239dbc2f5798361ae217e6a1cd20
#
_entry.id   c3bb239dbc2f5798361ae217e6a1cd20
#
_cell.length_a   1.000
_cell.length_b   1.000
_cell.length_c   1.000
_cell.angle_alpha   90.00
_cell.angle_beta   90.00
_cell.angle_gamma   90.00
#
_symmetry.space_group_name_H-M   'P 1'
#
loop_
_entity.id
_entity.type
_entity.pdbx_description
1 polymer ?
#
loop_
_entity_poly.entity_id
_entity_poly.type
_entity_poly.pdbx_seq_one_letter_code
_entity_poly.pdbx_strand_id
1 'polypeptide(L)'
;MGESFYERKVGNDELIMPFITSCNIACGFHGGDPETIIKTINLALSNNVKVGAHPSLYDLEGFGRRKLEVSHNEIRSLLIYQISTLIGITSFLGSKLHHVKVHGALYNMASLDDEIATTIVKTIHDIDPNLKLYGPSMLKWGDISKKFGIEYVPEVFSDRNYNDDLTLVDRNNKNAIINEPVDGVCLLYTSPSPRDFVRS
;
A
#
# COMPACT_ATOMS: atom_id res chain seq x y z
N MET A 1 0.10 -8.48 -1.22
CA MET A 1 -0.18 -9.83 -1.75
C MET A 1 0.31 -9.92 -3.20
N GLY A 2 0.37 -11.14 -3.79
CA GLY A 2 0.95 -11.29 -5.12
C GLY A 2 2.44 -10.95 -5.17
N GLU A 3 3.15 -11.17 -4.09
CA GLU A 3 4.56 -10.77 -3.92
C GLU A 3 5.54 -11.90 -4.25
N SER A 4 5.04 -13.12 -4.50
CA SER A 4 5.86 -14.21 -5.04
C SER A 4 6.39 -13.83 -6.42
N PHE A 5 7.60 -14.30 -6.74
CA PHE A 5 8.30 -13.93 -7.97
C PHE A 5 9.04 -15.15 -8.51
N TYR A 6 8.55 -15.71 -9.59
CA TYR A 6 9.02 -16.98 -10.15
C TYR A 6 9.12 -18.07 -9.08
N GLU A 7 10.32 -18.57 -8.79
CA GLU A 7 10.55 -19.62 -7.79
C GLU A 7 10.51 -19.11 -6.35
N ARG A 8 10.66 -17.82 -6.12
CA ARG A 8 10.62 -17.21 -4.79
C ARG A 8 9.18 -17.08 -4.31
N LYS A 9 8.81 -17.86 -3.32
CA LYS A 9 7.50 -17.77 -2.67
C LYS A 9 7.53 -16.78 -1.51
N VAL A 10 6.53 -15.90 -1.46
CA VAL A 10 6.32 -14.89 -0.41
C VAL A 10 4.86 -14.94 0.02
N GLY A 11 4.64 -15.11 1.33
CA GLY A 11 3.30 -15.17 1.90
C GLY A 11 2.51 -16.43 1.54
N ASN A 12 1.23 -16.41 1.88
CA ASN A 12 0.27 -17.45 1.50
C ASN A 12 -1.09 -16.78 1.22
N ASP A 13 -1.23 -16.26 0.02
CA ASP A 13 -2.39 -15.47 -0.38
C ASP A 13 -3.68 -16.29 -0.34
N GLU A 14 -3.61 -17.59 -0.69
CA GLU A 14 -4.78 -18.48 -0.73
C GLU A 14 -5.40 -18.66 0.66
N LEU A 15 -4.58 -18.73 1.71
CA LEU A 15 -5.06 -18.89 3.09
C LEU A 15 -5.62 -17.60 3.69
N ILE A 16 -5.14 -16.43 3.24
CA ILE A 16 -5.51 -15.14 3.82
C ILE A 16 -6.72 -14.54 3.10
N MET A 17 -6.84 -14.75 1.79
CA MET A 17 -7.84 -14.11 0.95
C MET A 17 -9.28 -14.23 1.48
N PRO A 18 -9.74 -15.36 2.03
CA PRO A 18 -11.10 -15.50 2.56
C PRO A 18 -11.43 -14.62 3.78
N PHE A 19 -10.42 -14.07 4.44
CA PHE A 19 -10.58 -13.31 5.70
C PHE A 19 -10.46 -11.79 5.53
N ILE A 20 -10.20 -11.30 4.31
CA ILE A 20 -9.97 -9.88 4.05
C ILE A 20 -11.04 -9.30 3.13
N THR A 21 -11.21 -7.98 3.18
CA THR A 21 -12.18 -7.25 2.36
C THR A 21 -11.52 -6.50 1.19
N SER A 22 -10.22 -6.23 1.30
CA SER A 22 -9.40 -5.62 0.26
C SER A 22 -7.96 -6.13 0.34
N CYS A 23 -7.28 -6.14 -0.80
CA CYS A 23 -5.87 -6.55 -0.88
C CYS A 23 -5.07 -5.54 -1.69
N ASN A 24 -3.78 -5.39 -1.35
CA ASN A 24 -2.83 -4.59 -2.08
C ASN A 24 -1.94 -5.54 -2.88
N ILE A 25 -1.98 -5.49 -4.21
CA ILE A 25 -1.27 -6.43 -5.09
C ILE A 25 0.02 -5.77 -5.60
N ALA A 26 1.13 -6.47 -5.41
CA ALA A 26 2.44 -6.07 -5.92
C ALA A 26 2.39 -5.84 -7.44
N CYS A 27 3.21 -4.90 -7.91
CA CYS A 27 3.17 -4.43 -9.30
C CYS A 27 4.44 -4.80 -10.08
N GLY A 28 5.20 -5.82 -9.64
CA GLY A 28 6.38 -6.32 -10.32
C GLY A 28 7.71 -5.65 -9.96
N PHE A 29 7.69 -4.59 -9.12
CA PHE A 29 8.91 -3.82 -8.82
C PHE A 29 9.56 -4.18 -7.48
N HIS A 30 8.79 -4.59 -6.48
CA HIS A 30 9.31 -5.15 -5.24
C HIS A 30 9.01 -6.63 -5.08
N GLY A 31 8.08 -7.13 -5.86
CA GLY A 31 7.59 -8.50 -5.89
C GLY A 31 6.52 -8.63 -6.95
N GLY A 32 6.11 -9.85 -7.20
CA GLY A 32 5.15 -10.18 -8.24
C GLY A 32 5.78 -10.30 -9.63
N ASP A 33 5.34 -11.27 -10.36
CA ASP A 33 5.55 -11.43 -11.80
C ASP A 33 4.19 -11.44 -12.51
N PRO A 34 4.13 -11.36 -13.85
CA PRO A 34 2.87 -11.27 -14.57
C PRO A 34 1.87 -12.40 -14.26
N GLU A 35 2.34 -13.64 -14.11
CA GLU A 35 1.48 -14.78 -13.80
C GLU A 35 0.96 -14.72 -12.37
N THR A 36 1.84 -14.43 -11.41
CA THR A 36 1.50 -14.27 -10.00
C THR A 36 0.47 -13.14 -9.81
N ILE A 37 0.64 -12.00 -10.48
CA ILE A 37 -0.29 -10.86 -10.40
C ILE A 37 -1.67 -11.27 -10.90
N ILE A 38 -1.76 -11.90 -12.09
CA ILE A 38 -3.02 -12.35 -12.67
C ILE A 38 -3.71 -13.39 -11.77
N LYS A 39 -2.95 -14.37 -11.27
CA LYS A 39 -3.45 -15.38 -10.33
C LYS A 39 -4.02 -14.75 -9.06
N THR A 40 -3.32 -13.77 -8.49
CA THR A 40 -3.73 -13.11 -7.25
C THR A 40 -4.98 -12.24 -7.47
N ILE A 41 -5.09 -11.54 -8.60
CA ILE A 41 -6.32 -10.80 -8.95
C ILE A 41 -7.51 -11.75 -9.07
N ASN A 42 -7.37 -12.87 -9.81
CA ASN A 42 -8.44 -13.86 -9.93
C ASN A 42 -8.85 -14.44 -8.59
N LEU A 43 -7.89 -14.73 -7.70
CA LEU A 43 -8.16 -15.19 -6.35
C LEU A 43 -8.93 -14.15 -5.53
N ALA A 44 -8.58 -12.86 -5.64
CA ALA A 44 -9.30 -11.77 -4.98
C ALA A 44 -10.74 -11.67 -5.49
N LEU A 45 -10.94 -11.71 -6.82
CA LEU A 45 -12.28 -11.62 -7.43
C LEU A 45 -13.17 -12.79 -7.01
N SER A 46 -12.64 -14.03 -6.97
CA SER A 46 -13.39 -15.21 -6.54
C SER A 46 -13.79 -15.17 -5.07
N ASN A 47 -13.12 -14.37 -4.26
CA ASN A 47 -13.43 -14.15 -2.84
C ASN A 47 -14.18 -12.83 -2.58
N ASN A 48 -14.62 -12.10 -3.61
CA ASN A 48 -15.24 -10.78 -3.51
C ASN A 48 -14.36 -9.72 -2.80
N VAL A 49 -13.05 -9.85 -2.87
CA VAL A 49 -12.07 -8.95 -2.27
C VAL A 49 -11.77 -7.79 -3.22
N LYS A 50 -11.73 -6.58 -2.71
CA LYS A 50 -11.38 -5.38 -3.49
C LYS A 50 -9.90 -5.38 -3.84
N VAL A 51 -9.59 -5.13 -5.11
CA VAL A 51 -8.23 -5.13 -5.64
C VAL A 51 -7.64 -3.72 -5.61
N GLY A 52 -6.48 -3.56 -5.01
CA GLY A 52 -5.69 -2.34 -5.02
C GLY A 52 -4.28 -2.55 -5.57
N ALA A 53 -3.70 -1.51 -6.15
CA ALA A 53 -2.32 -1.51 -6.57
C ALA A 53 -1.37 -1.21 -5.40
N HIS A 54 -0.24 -1.92 -5.35
CA HIS A 54 0.80 -1.74 -4.32
C HIS A 54 2.13 -1.32 -4.95
N PRO A 55 2.19 -0.12 -5.58
CA PRO A 55 3.38 0.34 -6.27
C PRO A 55 4.51 0.67 -5.31
N SER A 56 5.75 0.46 -5.77
CA SER A 56 6.97 0.65 -4.99
C SER A 56 8.07 1.32 -5.80
N LEU A 57 9.18 1.64 -5.13
CA LEU A 57 10.44 1.85 -5.81
C LEU A 57 10.90 0.55 -6.49
N TYR A 58 11.72 0.67 -7.55
CA TYR A 58 12.28 -0.47 -8.24
C TYR A 58 13.40 -1.10 -7.42
N ASP A 59 13.05 -2.07 -6.58
CA ASP A 59 13.97 -2.71 -5.65
C ASP A 59 13.53 -4.15 -5.33
N LEU A 60 13.67 -5.03 -6.31
CA LEU A 60 13.27 -6.43 -6.17
C LEU A 60 14.08 -7.18 -5.10
N GLU A 61 15.39 -6.92 -5.02
CA GLU A 61 16.27 -7.56 -4.03
C GLU A 61 15.98 -7.12 -2.60
N GLY A 62 15.76 -5.81 -2.38
CA GLY A 62 15.42 -5.24 -1.08
C GLY A 62 13.92 -5.24 -0.78
N PHE A 63 13.13 -5.87 -1.62
CA PHE A 63 11.69 -5.96 -1.45
C PHE A 63 11.02 -4.57 -1.37
N GLY A 64 11.53 -3.59 -2.12
CA GLY A 64 11.04 -2.21 -2.10
C GLY A 64 11.25 -1.47 -0.78
N ARG A 65 12.12 -1.97 0.10
CA ARG A 65 12.33 -1.41 1.45
C ARG A 65 13.60 -0.60 1.60
N ARG A 66 14.51 -0.68 0.63
CA ARG A 66 15.72 0.16 0.64
C ARG A 66 15.35 1.57 0.17
N LYS A 67 15.81 2.57 0.92
CA LYS A 67 15.68 3.98 0.51
C LYS A 67 16.59 4.19 -0.70
N LEU A 68 16.01 4.58 -1.81
CA LEU A 68 16.72 4.96 -3.04
C LEU A 68 16.61 6.47 -3.22
N GLU A 69 17.66 7.06 -3.78
CA GLU A 69 17.59 8.45 -4.24
C GLU A 69 16.84 8.49 -5.58
N VAL A 70 15.68 9.10 -5.58
CA VAL A 70 14.80 9.21 -6.74
C VAL A 70 14.21 10.60 -6.82
N SER A 71 14.12 11.15 -8.01
CA SER A 71 13.47 12.41 -8.29
C SER A 71 11.94 12.28 -8.28
N HIS A 72 11.22 13.40 -8.12
CA HIS A 72 9.76 13.43 -8.25
C HIS A 72 9.27 12.92 -9.61
N ASN A 73 10.01 13.20 -10.69
CA ASN A 73 9.67 12.72 -12.04
C ASN A 73 9.83 11.20 -12.15
N GLU A 74 10.84 10.62 -11.52
CA GLU A 74 11.01 9.16 -11.46
C GLU A 74 9.89 8.52 -10.65
N ILE A 75 9.56 9.06 -9.45
CA ILE A 75 8.43 8.59 -8.64
C ILE A 75 7.14 8.61 -9.47
N ARG A 76 6.87 9.74 -10.16
CA ARG A 76 5.69 9.86 -11.04
C ARG A 76 5.68 8.77 -12.12
N SER A 77 6.79 8.56 -12.80
CA SER A 77 6.90 7.57 -13.87
C SER A 77 6.71 6.14 -13.37
N LEU A 78 7.32 5.81 -12.22
CA LEU A 78 7.15 4.51 -11.55
C LEU A 78 5.68 4.25 -11.18
N LEU A 79 4.99 5.25 -10.66
CA LEU A 79 3.57 5.14 -10.28
C LEU A 79 2.68 4.98 -11.51
N ILE A 80 2.88 5.78 -12.55
CA ILE A 80 2.11 5.68 -13.80
C ILE A 80 2.23 4.26 -14.37
N TYR A 81 3.43 3.74 -14.49
CA TYR A 81 3.66 2.41 -15.04
C TYR A 81 2.93 1.32 -14.22
N GLN A 82 3.16 1.29 -12.92
CA GLN A 82 2.66 0.25 -12.03
C GLN A 82 1.12 0.30 -11.90
N ILE A 83 0.56 1.49 -11.65
CA ILE A 83 -0.89 1.65 -11.45
C ILE A 83 -1.64 1.38 -12.77
N SER A 84 -1.18 1.92 -13.90
CA SER A 84 -1.82 1.69 -15.20
C SER A 84 -1.77 0.23 -15.61
N THR A 85 -0.67 -0.47 -15.30
CA THR A 85 -0.56 -1.92 -15.54
C THR A 85 -1.63 -2.68 -14.75
N LEU A 86 -1.81 -2.38 -13.46
CA LEU A 86 -2.82 -3.05 -12.63
C LEU A 86 -4.25 -2.69 -13.07
N ILE A 87 -4.51 -1.44 -13.48
CA ILE A 87 -5.79 -1.03 -14.07
C ILE A 87 -6.09 -1.87 -15.32
N GLY A 88 -5.13 -1.99 -16.25
CA GLY A 88 -5.27 -2.75 -17.48
C GLY A 88 -5.57 -4.22 -17.22
N ILE A 89 -4.80 -4.87 -16.35
CA ILE A 89 -5.00 -6.29 -16.01
C ILE A 89 -6.35 -6.50 -15.30
N THR A 90 -6.69 -5.66 -14.32
CA THR A 90 -7.95 -5.78 -13.58
C THR A 90 -9.15 -5.57 -14.49
N SER A 91 -9.06 -4.60 -15.42
CA SER A 91 -10.09 -4.36 -16.43
C SER A 91 -10.25 -5.53 -17.41
N PHE A 92 -9.13 -6.11 -17.87
CA PHE A 92 -9.14 -7.30 -18.73
C PHE A 92 -9.83 -8.49 -18.04
N LEU A 93 -9.70 -8.62 -16.74
CA LEU A 93 -10.36 -9.65 -15.93
C LEU A 93 -11.81 -9.29 -15.51
N GLY A 94 -12.39 -8.24 -16.11
CA GLY A 94 -13.79 -7.86 -15.93
C GLY A 94 -14.10 -7.11 -14.61
N SER A 95 -13.09 -6.50 -14.00
CA SER A 95 -13.24 -5.75 -12.75
C SER A 95 -12.60 -4.36 -12.84
N LYS A 96 -12.61 -3.62 -11.72
CA LYS A 96 -11.99 -2.29 -11.61
C LYS A 96 -11.01 -2.25 -10.46
N LEU A 97 -9.92 -1.55 -10.66
CA LEU A 97 -9.01 -1.22 -9.57
C LEU A 97 -9.73 -0.32 -8.56
N HIS A 98 -9.63 -0.63 -7.27
CA HIS A 98 -10.39 0.06 -6.23
C HIS A 98 -9.56 1.13 -5.53
N HIS A 99 -8.28 0.87 -5.27
CA HIS A 99 -7.42 1.76 -4.49
C HIS A 99 -5.95 1.61 -4.85
N VAL A 100 -5.16 2.54 -4.35
CA VAL A 100 -3.70 2.50 -4.36
C VAL A 100 -3.20 2.58 -2.92
N LYS A 101 -2.19 1.79 -2.61
CA LYS A 101 -1.40 1.89 -1.39
C LYS A 101 0.07 1.73 -1.76
N VAL A 102 0.86 2.77 -1.63
CA VAL A 102 2.30 2.66 -1.94
C VAL A 102 3.03 1.77 -0.94
N HIS A 103 4.06 1.07 -1.40
CA HIS A 103 4.80 0.08 -0.62
C HIS A 103 6.11 0.60 -0.06
N GLY A 104 6.48 0.09 1.10
CA GLY A 104 7.85 0.03 1.64
C GLY A 104 8.52 1.40 1.81
N ALA A 105 9.70 1.56 1.21
CA ALA A 105 10.48 2.78 1.35
C ALA A 105 9.74 4.01 0.80
N LEU A 106 8.99 3.88 -0.30
CA LEU A 106 8.22 4.97 -0.87
C LEU A 106 7.14 5.47 0.10
N TYR A 107 6.47 4.55 0.81
CA TYR A 107 5.51 4.89 1.86
C TYR A 107 6.16 5.69 3.00
N ASN A 108 7.31 5.22 3.50
CA ASN A 108 8.02 5.88 4.58
C ASN A 108 8.61 7.25 4.17
N MET A 109 9.14 7.35 2.95
CA MET A 109 9.65 8.62 2.40
C MET A 109 8.53 9.66 2.31
N ALA A 110 7.39 9.28 1.76
CA ALA A 110 6.24 10.18 1.64
C ALA A 110 5.58 10.50 2.99
N SER A 111 5.78 9.68 4.02
CA SER A 111 5.35 9.96 5.38
C SER A 111 6.17 11.08 6.05
N LEU A 112 7.39 11.31 5.57
CA LEU A 112 8.31 12.32 6.09
C LEU A 112 8.46 13.53 5.17
N ASP A 113 7.95 13.47 3.94
CA ASP A 113 8.13 14.49 2.92
C ASP A 113 6.81 14.79 2.20
N ASP A 114 6.24 15.96 2.47
CA ASP A 114 4.98 16.42 1.91
C ASP A 114 5.04 16.59 0.37
N GLU A 115 6.21 16.85 -0.22
CA GLU A 115 6.38 16.99 -1.67
C GLU A 115 6.30 15.64 -2.36
N ILE A 116 6.90 14.61 -1.76
CA ILE A 116 6.75 13.22 -2.23
C ILE A 116 5.30 12.77 -2.10
N ALA A 117 4.65 13.03 -0.96
CA ALA A 117 3.23 12.73 -0.75
C ALA A 117 2.36 13.44 -1.81
N THR A 118 2.63 14.71 -2.08
CA THR A 118 1.93 15.49 -3.12
C THR A 118 2.13 14.90 -4.51
N THR A 119 3.36 14.47 -4.83
CA THR A 119 3.67 13.81 -6.11
C THR A 119 2.87 12.53 -6.28
N ILE A 120 2.75 11.72 -5.23
CA ILE A 120 1.96 10.48 -5.24
C ILE A 120 0.48 10.78 -5.45
N VAL A 121 -0.11 11.64 -4.62
CA VAL A 121 -1.55 11.99 -4.69
C VAL A 121 -1.90 12.56 -6.05
N LYS A 122 -1.12 13.54 -6.54
CA LYS A 122 -1.34 14.14 -7.85
C LYS A 122 -1.24 13.12 -8.97
N THR A 123 -0.28 12.20 -8.91
CA THR A 123 -0.13 11.16 -9.94
C THR A 123 -1.32 10.22 -9.96
N ILE A 124 -1.83 9.82 -8.80
CA ILE A 124 -3.04 8.98 -8.70
C ILE A 124 -4.25 9.71 -9.29
N HIS A 125 -4.44 10.99 -8.94
CA HIS A 125 -5.51 11.83 -9.50
C HIS A 125 -5.41 11.93 -11.02
N ASP A 126 -4.22 12.17 -11.56
CA ASP A 126 -4.00 12.29 -13.01
C ASP A 126 -4.28 10.96 -13.76
N ILE A 127 -4.14 9.81 -13.09
CA ILE A 127 -4.43 8.49 -13.67
C ILE A 127 -5.92 8.20 -13.61
N ASP A 128 -6.53 8.24 -12.43
CA ASP A 128 -7.97 8.05 -12.21
C ASP A 128 -8.37 8.68 -10.86
N PRO A 129 -9.14 9.79 -10.88
CA PRO A 129 -9.57 10.47 -9.66
C PRO A 129 -10.58 9.67 -8.81
N ASN A 130 -11.11 8.56 -9.31
CA ASN A 130 -12.00 7.69 -8.55
C ASN A 130 -11.26 6.65 -7.70
N LEU A 131 -9.95 6.51 -7.88
CA LEU A 131 -9.14 5.63 -7.04
C LEU A 131 -9.05 6.20 -5.62
N LYS A 132 -9.17 5.33 -4.63
CA LYS A 132 -8.90 5.68 -3.24
C LYS A 132 -7.40 5.57 -2.95
N LEU A 133 -6.91 6.39 -2.05
CA LEU A 133 -5.55 6.28 -1.53
C LEU A 133 -5.57 5.78 -0.08
N TYR A 134 -4.93 4.65 0.18
CA TYR A 134 -4.72 4.13 1.53
C TYR A 134 -3.36 4.59 2.03
N GLY A 135 -3.33 5.16 3.24
CA GLY A 135 -2.09 5.67 3.82
C GLY A 135 -2.19 5.93 5.33
N PRO A 136 -1.12 6.47 5.96
CA PRO A 136 -1.02 6.60 7.41
C PRO A 136 -2.08 7.53 7.99
N SER A 137 -2.68 7.12 9.11
CA SER A 137 -3.82 7.83 9.71
C SER A 137 -3.49 9.23 10.26
N MET A 138 -2.24 9.52 10.57
CA MET A 138 -1.84 10.69 11.35
C MET A 138 -1.09 11.77 10.57
N LEU A 139 -0.93 11.62 9.27
CA LEU A 139 -0.10 12.50 8.48
C LEU A 139 -0.93 13.35 7.52
N LYS A 140 -0.32 14.40 6.97
CA LYS A 140 -0.94 15.35 6.06
C LYS A 140 -1.46 14.77 4.74
N TRP A 141 -1.33 13.47 4.54
CA TRP A 141 -1.81 12.78 3.34
C TRP A 141 -3.31 12.99 3.08
N GLY A 142 -4.12 12.98 4.16
CA GLY A 142 -5.54 13.25 4.05
C GLY A 142 -5.83 14.67 3.55
N ASP A 143 -5.11 15.67 4.07
CA ASP A 143 -5.26 17.06 3.64
C ASP A 143 -4.77 17.28 2.20
N ILE A 144 -3.65 16.64 1.83
CA ILE A 144 -3.13 16.66 0.47
C ILE A 144 -4.14 16.00 -0.48
N SER A 145 -4.63 14.81 -0.12
CA SER A 145 -5.62 14.06 -0.92
C SER A 145 -6.89 14.87 -1.16
N LYS A 146 -7.39 15.56 -0.12
CA LYS A 146 -8.55 16.43 -0.21
C LYS A 146 -8.36 17.60 -1.21
N LYS A 147 -7.17 18.18 -1.27
CA LYS A 147 -6.85 19.26 -2.24
C LYS A 147 -6.96 18.78 -3.69
N PHE A 148 -6.68 17.52 -3.96
CA PHE A 148 -6.78 16.90 -5.28
C PHE A 148 -8.07 16.14 -5.52
N GLY A 149 -9.00 16.10 -4.56
CA GLY A 149 -10.28 15.39 -4.69
C GLY A 149 -10.16 13.86 -4.64
N ILE A 150 -9.05 13.32 -4.11
CA ILE A 150 -8.86 11.88 -3.92
C ILE A 150 -9.46 11.44 -2.58
N GLU A 151 -10.28 10.39 -2.61
CA GLU A 151 -10.78 9.76 -1.38
C GLU A 151 -9.63 9.11 -0.61
N TYR A 152 -9.36 9.63 0.59
CA TYR A 152 -8.31 9.11 1.47
C TYR A 152 -8.87 8.16 2.50
N VAL A 153 -8.25 6.99 2.62
CA VAL A 153 -8.59 5.97 3.61
C VAL A 153 -7.42 5.81 4.58
N PRO A 154 -7.53 6.34 5.79
CA PRO A 154 -6.49 6.20 6.80
C PRO A 154 -6.38 4.75 7.28
N GLU A 155 -5.16 4.27 7.50
CA GLU A 155 -4.88 2.92 7.97
C GLU A 155 -4.02 2.89 9.22
N VAL A 156 -4.11 1.78 9.94
CA VAL A 156 -3.23 1.41 11.05
C VAL A 156 -2.76 -0.03 10.85
N PHE A 157 -1.61 -0.36 11.43
CA PHE A 157 -1.00 -1.68 11.36
C PHE A 157 -1.10 -2.38 12.72
N SER A 158 -1.66 -3.59 12.74
CA SER A 158 -1.76 -4.40 13.95
C SER A 158 -0.45 -5.11 14.33
N ASP A 159 0.48 -5.22 13.38
CA ASP A 159 1.74 -5.93 13.52
C ASP A 159 2.96 -5.01 13.69
N ARG A 160 2.72 -3.68 13.89
CA ARG A 160 3.78 -2.69 13.94
C ARG A 160 3.67 -1.79 15.17
N ASN A 161 4.79 -1.52 15.80
CA ASN A 161 4.88 -0.48 16.82
C ASN A 161 5.04 0.91 16.19
N TYR A 162 4.61 1.91 16.96
CA TYR A 162 4.62 3.32 16.58
C TYR A 162 5.51 4.12 17.51
N ASN A 163 6.14 5.17 17.00
CA ASN A 163 6.81 6.21 17.76
C ASN A 163 5.76 7.15 18.39
N ASP A 164 6.18 8.04 19.28
CA ASP A 164 5.30 9.02 19.94
C ASP A 164 4.64 10.00 18.93
N ASP A 165 5.28 10.24 17.80
CA ASP A 165 4.75 11.03 16.67
C ASP A 165 3.84 10.21 15.72
N LEU A 166 3.55 8.96 16.08
CA LEU A 166 2.72 8.00 15.34
C LEU A 166 3.28 7.57 13.98
N THR A 167 4.55 7.85 13.71
CA THR A 167 5.27 7.18 12.63
C THR A 167 5.61 5.74 13.00
N LEU A 168 5.80 4.88 12.00
CA LEU A 168 6.18 3.50 12.25
C LEU A 168 7.61 3.40 12.77
N VAL A 169 7.82 2.60 13.81
CA VAL A 169 9.18 2.27 14.30
C VAL A 169 9.96 1.60 13.17
N ASP A 170 11.22 2.01 12.97
CA ASP A 170 12.09 1.46 11.92
C ASP A 170 12.26 -0.06 12.10
N ARG A 171 12.15 -0.82 11.00
CA ARG A 171 12.20 -2.30 11.01
C ARG A 171 13.52 -2.89 11.51
N ASN A 172 14.60 -2.12 11.50
CA ASN A 172 15.88 -2.52 12.08
C ASN A 172 15.84 -2.52 13.62
N ASN A 173 14.84 -1.91 14.21
CA ASN A 173 14.66 -1.90 15.65
C ASN A 173 13.98 -3.20 16.12
N LYS A 174 14.46 -3.79 17.20
CA LYS A 174 13.97 -5.09 17.73
C LYS A 174 12.48 -5.07 18.09
N ASN A 175 11.96 -3.90 18.46
CA ASN A 175 10.52 -3.75 18.83
C ASN A 175 9.65 -3.27 17.66
N ALA A 176 10.15 -3.22 16.42
CA ALA A 176 9.38 -2.69 15.31
C ALA A 176 8.18 -3.55 14.92
N ILE A 177 8.26 -4.85 15.16
CA ILE A 177 7.26 -5.83 14.75
C ILE A 177 6.66 -6.50 15.99
N ILE A 178 5.34 -6.59 16.01
CA ILE A 178 4.56 -7.33 16.99
C ILE A 178 4.34 -8.73 16.44
N ASN A 179 4.91 -9.73 17.08
CA ASN A 179 4.85 -11.13 16.64
C ASN A 179 3.72 -11.92 17.32
N GLU A 180 3.31 -11.50 18.51
CA GLU A 180 2.26 -12.18 19.27
C GLU A 180 0.87 -11.69 18.83
N PRO A 181 -0.02 -12.56 18.33
CA PRO A 181 -1.35 -12.16 17.85
C PRO A 181 -2.19 -11.41 18.89
N VAL A 182 -2.05 -11.79 20.17
CA VAL A 182 -2.78 -11.13 21.26
C VAL A 182 -2.36 -9.67 21.41
N ASP A 183 -1.06 -9.39 21.30
CA ASP A 183 -0.53 -8.02 21.40
C ASP A 183 -0.99 -7.16 20.22
N GLY A 184 -1.03 -7.73 19.02
CA GLY A 184 -1.57 -7.08 17.83
C GLY A 184 -3.06 -6.72 17.98
N VAL A 185 -3.86 -7.62 18.55
CA VAL A 185 -5.28 -7.36 18.86
C VAL A 185 -5.38 -6.26 19.91
N CYS A 186 -4.59 -6.33 21.01
CA CYS A 186 -4.57 -5.30 22.04
C CYS A 186 -4.23 -3.92 21.46
N LEU A 187 -3.24 -3.83 20.56
CA LEU A 187 -2.88 -2.58 19.89
C LEU A 187 -4.05 -1.99 19.12
N LEU A 188 -4.79 -2.80 18.35
CA LEU A 188 -5.96 -2.33 17.59
C LEU A 188 -7.09 -1.82 18.48
N TYR A 189 -7.31 -2.44 19.66
CA TYR A 189 -8.35 -2.01 20.60
C TYR A 189 -7.95 -0.77 21.41
N THR A 190 -6.67 -0.55 21.63
CA THR A 190 -6.16 0.57 22.44
C THR A 190 -5.70 1.76 21.59
N SER A 191 -5.41 1.53 20.31
CA SER A 191 -5.09 2.61 19.38
C SER A 191 -6.34 3.41 19.03
N PRO A 192 -6.22 4.74 18.93
CA PRO A 192 -7.32 5.56 18.43
C PRO A 192 -7.77 5.06 17.07
N SER A 193 -9.09 4.93 16.89
CA SER A 193 -9.64 4.53 15.59
C SER A 193 -9.26 5.56 14.52
N PRO A 194 -8.95 5.15 13.29
CA PRO A 194 -8.79 6.11 12.18
C PRO A 194 -9.95 7.09 12.04
N ARG A 195 -11.16 6.72 12.52
CA ARG A 195 -12.35 7.59 12.54
C ARG A 195 -12.29 8.69 13.59
N ASP A 196 -11.48 8.52 14.63
CA ASP A 196 -11.36 9.51 15.72
C ASP A 196 -10.53 10.71 15.29
N PHE A 197 -9.68 10.54 14.27
CA PHE A 197 -8.85 11.60 13.69
C PHE A 197 -9.56 12.41 12.58
N VAL A 198 -10.69 11.96 12.09
CA VAL A 198 -11.48 12.66 11.05
C VAL A 198 -12.45 13.68 11.67
N ARG A 199 -12.61 13.68 13.00
CA ARG A 199 -13.58 14.52 13.72
C ARG A 199 -13.00 15.77 14.39
N SER A 200 -11.71 16.01 14.28
CA SER A 200 -11.07 17.22 14.84
C SER A 200 -10.77 18.28 13.78
#